data_81f8c2f0eed16aacd62d3c1a402b00cd
#
_entry.id   81f8c2f0eed16aacd62d3c1a402b00cd
#
_cell.length_a   1.000
_cell.length_b   1.000
_cell.length_c   1.000
_cell.angle_alpha   90.00
_cell.angle_beta   90.00
_cell.angle_gamma   90.00
#
_symmetry.space_group_name_H-M   'P 1'
#
loop_
_entity.id
_entity.type
_entity.pdbx_description
1 polymer ?
#
loop_
_entity_poly.entity_id
_entity_poly.type
_entity_poly.pdbx_seq_one_letter_code
_entity_poly.pdbx_strand_id
1 'polypeptide(L)'
;MKEFPAGTYDIAVIGAGHAGIEAALAAARLGMETIVFTINLDAVGNMPCNPAIGGTGKGHLVRELDALGGEMAKAADACCIQYRLLNKGKGPAVWSLRAQADRREYQKIMKHTLEDRKSVV
;
A
#
# COMPACT_ATOMS: atom_id res chain seq x y z
N MET A 1 -1.82 34.46 -0.01
CA MET A 1 -1.46 33.15 0.59
C MET A 1 0.03 33.16 0.84
N LYS A 2 0.52 32.67 1.98
CA LYS A 2 1.95 32.54 2.19
C LYS A 2 2.40 31.28 1.46
N GLU A 3 3.32 31.41 0.52
CA GLU A 3 3.94 30.30 -0.18
C GLU A 3 5.02 29.68 0.72
N PHE A 4 5.10 28.36 0.71
CA PHE A 4 6.13 27.62 1.42
C PHE A 4 6.87 26.74 0.41
N PRO A 5 8.16 27.02 0.11
CA PRO A 5 8.94 26.20 -0.81
C PRO A 5 9.27 24.85 -0.15
N ALA A 6 8.79 23.75 -0.71
CA ALA A 6 9.03 22.40 -0.22
C ALA A 6 10.31 21.76 -0.81
N GLY A 7 10.99 22.43 -1.73
CA GLY A 7 12.14 21.89 -2.45
C GLY A 7 11.84 21.61 -3.92
N THR A 8 12.76 20.92 -4.60
CA THR A 8 12.62 20.51 -6.00
C THR A 8 12.67 19.00 -6.07
N TYR A 9 11.69 18.38 -6.68
CA TYR A 9 11.52 16.93 -6.79
C TYR A 9 11.05 16.59 -8.19
N ASP A 10 11.31 15.35 -8.64
CA ASP A 10 10.83 14.86 -9.92
C ASP A 10 9.33 14.57 -9.88
N ILE A 11 8.85 14.03 -8.76
CA ILE A 11 7.47 13.60 -8.57
C ILE A 11 6.94 14.06 -7.23
N ALA A 12 5.72 14.62 -7.23
CA ALA A 12 4.95 14.92 -6.02
C ALA A 12 3.72 14.02 -5.93
N VAL A 13 3.60 13.27 -4.84
CA VAL A 13 2.45 12.41 -4.56
C VAL A 13 1.60 13.04 -3.47
N ILE A 14 0.33 13.25 -3.75
CA ILE A 14 -0.61 13.86 -2.81
C ILE A 14 -1.52 12.79 -2.22
N GLY A 15 -1.29 12.48 -0.95
CA GLY A 15 -2.00 11.45 -0.20
C GLY A 15 -1.19 10.18 -0.01
N ALA A 16 -1.00 9.78 1.25
CA ALA A 16 -0.29 8.55 1.64
C ALA A 16 -1.24 7.38 1.98
N GLY A 17 -2.32 7.25 1.19
CA GLY A 17 -3.13 6.03 1.15
C GLY A 17 -2.42 4.94 0.33
N HIS A 18 -3.06 3.79 0.14
CA HIS A 18 -2.45 2.66 -0.57
C HIS A 18 -1.94 3.03 -1.97
N ALA A 19 -2.74 3.73 -2.75
CA ALA A 19 -2.35 4.17 -4.09
C ALA A 19 -1.16 5.13 -4.08
N GLY A 20 -1.14 6.09 -3.15
CA GLY A 20 -0.05 7.05 -3.03
C GLY A 20 1.26 6.40 -2.60
N ILE A 21 1.21 5.47 -1.65
CA ILE A 21 2.38 4.71 -1.22
C ILE A 21 2.97 3.91 -2.38
N GLU A 22 2.13 3.17 -3.11
CA GLU A 22 2.58 2.37 -4.25
C GLU A 22 3.16 3.25 -5.37
N ALA A 23 2.55 4.41 -5.64
CA ALA A 23 3.06 5.37 -6.60
C ALA A 23 4.44 5.92 -6.19
N ALA A 24 4.59 6.32 -4.93
CA ALA A 24 5.86 6.83 -4.41
C ALA A 24 6.97 5.77 -4.43
N LEU A 25 6.65 4.55 -4.02
CA LEU A 25 7.61 3.45 -4.03
C LEU A 25 7.96 3.02 -5.47
N ALA A 26 7.02 3.08 -6.40
CA ALA A 26 7.30 2.84 -7.82
C ALA A 26 8.24 3.91 -8.40
N ALA A 27 7.97 5.18 -8.11
CA ALA A 27 8.83 6.31 -8.50
C ALA A 27 10.25 6.16 -7.93
N ALA A 28 10.36 5.82 -6.66
CA ALA A 28 11.65 5.58 -6.01
C ALA A 28 12.42 4.40 -6.62
N ARG A 29 11.73 3.33 -7.01
CA ARG A 29 12.35 2.19 -7.73
C ARG A 29 12.89 2.58 -9.11
N LEU A 30 12.28 3.57 -9.75
CA LEU A 30 12.75 4.15 -11.02
C LEU A 30 13.87 5.18 -10.84
N GLY A 31 14.30 5.45 -9.59
CA GLY A 31 15.36 6.39 -9.30
C GLY A 31 14.93 7.86 -9.25
N MET A 32 13.63 8.12 -9.17
CA MET A 32 13.08 9.48 -9.10
C MET A 32 13.09 10.03 -7.67
N GLU A 33 13.49 11.28 -7.51
CA GLU A 33 13.31 12.00 -6.25
C GLU A 33 11.84 12.36 -6.06
N THR A 34 11.24 11.83 -5.01
CA THR A 34 9.79 11.87 -4.81
C THR A 34 9.45 12.52 -3.47
N ILE A 35 8.50 13.46 -3.47
CA ILE A 35 7.92 14.00 -2.25
C ILE A 35 6.49 13.49 -2.07
N VAL A 36 6.16 13.09 -0.85
CA VAL A 36 4.82 12.61 -0.49
C VAL A 36 4.18 13.55 0.51
N PHE A 37 3.02 14.09 0.18
CA PHE A 37 2.25 14.93 1.09
C PHE A 37 1.12 14.12 1.74
N THR A 38 1.02 14.20 3.05
CA THR A 38 -0.09 13.61 3.82
C THR A 38 -0.59 14.57 4.87
N ILE A 39 -1.87 14.50 5.20
CA ILE A 39 -2.46 15.31 6.26
C ILE A 39 -1.98 14.86 7.63
N ASN A 40 -1.74 13.55 7.78
CA ASN A 40 -1.33 12.96 9.05
C ASN A 40 -0.39 11.78 8.79
N LEU A 41 0.81 11.85 9.37
CA LEU A 41 1.83 10.80 9.28
C LEU A 41 1.40 9.47 9.95
N ASP A 42 0.49 9.55 10.93
CA ASP A 42 -0.04 8.34 11.57
C ASP A 42 -1.16 7.66 10.77
N ALA A 43 -1.60 8.29 9.67
CA ALA A 43 -2.61 7.73 8.76
C ALA A 43 -2.02 7.13 7.48
N VAL A 44 -0.69 7.05 7.37
CA VAL A 44 -0.01 6.40 6.24
C VAL A 44 -0.42 4.93 6.18
N GLY A 45 -0.88 4.46 5.02
CA GLY A 45 -1.31 3.07 4.82
C GLY A 45 -2.55 2.67 5.63
N ASN A 46 -3.37 3.63 6.05
CA ASN A 46 -4.54 3.35 6.88
C ASN A 46 -5.54 2.43 6.16
N MET A 47 -6.06 1.44 6.90
CA MET A 47 -7.16 0.57 6.50
C MET A 47 -8.43 0.98 7.26
N PRO A 48 -9.25 1.93 6.76
CA PRO A 48 -10.40 2.45 7.51
C PRO A 48 -11.53 1.45 7.69
N CYS A 49 -11.62 0.46 6.80
CA CYS A 49 -12.60 -0.62 6.86
C CYS A 49 -12.04 -1.87 7.55
N ASN A 50 -12.46 -3.05 7.11
CA ASN A 50 -11.90 -4.31 7.59
C ASN A 50 -10.41 -4.39 7.24
N PRO A 51 -9.54 -4.78 8.19
CA PRO A 51 -8.12 -4.94 7.93
C PRO A 51 -7.87 -6.22 7.12
N ALA A 52 -8.30 -6.24 5.87
CA ALA A 52 -8.19 -7.39 4.98
C ALA A 52 -7.77 -6.97 3.57
N ILE A 53 -6.84 -7.71 3.02
CA ILE A 53 -6.30 -7.56 1.68
C ILE A 53 -6.76 -8.75 0.83
N GLY A 54 -7.20 -8.47 -0.40
CA GLY A 54 -7.72 -9.49 -1.30
C GLY A 54 -9.23 -9.65 -1.26
N GLY A 55 -9.72 -10.85 -1.60
CA GLY A 55 -11.13 -11.15 -1.77
C GLY A 55 -11.61 -10.98 -3.21
N THR A 56 -12.91 -11.21 -3.46
CA THR A 56 -13.48 -11.38 -4.80
C THR A 56 -13.29 -10.15 -5.70
N GLY A 57 -13.39 -8.94 -5.17
CA GLY A 57 -13.27 -7.69 -5.95
C GLY A 57 -11.89 -7.04 -5.91
N LYS A 58 -10.95 -7.57 -5.13
CA LYS A 58 -9.64 -6.94 -4.88
C LYS A 58 -8.47 -7.87 -5.13
N GLY A 59 -8.65 -9.18 -4.98
CA GLY A 59 -7.55 -10.14 -5.01
C GLY A 59 -6.76 -10.14 -6.32
N HIS A 60 -7.42 -9.98 -7.46
CA HIS A 60 -6.76 -9.88 -8.77
C HIS A 60 -5.94 -8.60 -8.89
N LEU A 61 -6.46 -7.46 -8.44
CA LEU A 61 -5.73 -6.18 -8.45
C LEU A 61 -4.47 -6.23 -7.57
N VAL A 62 -4.58 -6.84 -6.39
CA VAL A 62 -3.42 -7.01 -5.50
C VAL A 62 -2.35 -7.90 -6.15
N ARG A 63 -2.74 -8.97 -6.85
CA ARG A 63 -1.79 -9.84 -7.57
C ARG A 63 -1.14 -9.15 -8.75
N GLU A 64 -1.89 -8.36 -9.51
CA GLU A 64 -1.35 -7.55 -10.59
C GLU A 64 -0.33 -6.54 -10.08
N LEU A 65 -0.67 -5.87 -8.98
CA LEU A 65 0.22 -4.91 -8.31
C LEU A 65 1.50 -5.60 -7.81
N ASP A 66 1.37 -6.77 -7.19
CA ASP A 66 2.50 -7.58 -6.71
C ASP A 66 3.42 -8.01 -7.87
N ALA A 67 2.84 -8.44 -8.99
CA ALA A 67 3.59 -8.80 -10.19
C ALA A 67 4.40 -7.62 -10.77
N LEU A 68 3.94 -6.40 -10.57
CA LEU A 68 4.65 -5.17 -10.92
C LEU A 68 5.66 -4.71 -9.85
N GLY A 69 5.83 -5.49 -8.79
CA GLY A 69 6.77 -5.19 -7.70
C GLY A 69 6.19 -4.30 -6.59
N GLY A 70 4.87 -4.24 -6.45
CA GLY A 70 4.19 -3.51 -5.37
C GLY A 70 4.49 -4.05 -3.98
N GLU A 71 4.21 -3.25 -2.97
CA GLU A 71 4.53 -3.59 -1.57
C GLU A 71 3.31 -4.09 -0.78
N MET A 72 2.09 -3.82 -1.26
CA MET A 72 0.86 -4.17 -0.53
C MET A 72 0.77 -5.65 -0.19
N ALA A 73 1.06 -6.55 -1.13
CA ALA A 73 0.99 -7.99 -0.89
C ALA A 73 2.07 -8.44 0.10
N LYS A 74 3.28 -7.94 -0.02
CA LYS A 74 4.40 -8.24 0.90
C LYS A 74 4.09 -7.79 2.33
N ALA A 75 3.58 -6.56 2.48
CA ALA A 75 3.17 -6.04 3.77
C ALA A 75 2.00 -6.85 4.35
N ALA A 76 1.04 -7.24 3.51
CA ALA A 76 -0.07 -8.09 3.92
C ALA A 76 0.39 -9.47 4.42
N ASP A 77 1.35 -10.08 3.73
CA ASP A 77 1.91 -11.37 4.13
C ASP A 77 2.68 -11.26 5.47
N ALA A 78 3.45 -10.19 5.64
CA ALA A 78 4.25 -9.96 6.85
C ALA A 78 3.39 -9.76 8.11
N CYS A 79 2.19 -9.16 7.97
CA CYS A 79 1.29 -8.89 9.10
C CYS A 79 0.00 -9.72 9.07
N CYS A 80 -0.04 -10.81 8.28
CA CYS A 80 -1.22 -11.66 8.15
C CYS A 80 -1.51 -12.42 9.44
N ILE A 81 -2.74 -12.27 9.93
CA ILE A 81 -3.27 -13.03 11.05
C ILE A 81 -3.90 -14.33 10.55
N GLN A 82 -4.60 -14.28 9.41
CA GLN A 82 -5.33 -15.41 8.85
C GLN A 82 -5.52 -15.28 7.34
N TYR A 83 -5.28 -16.36 6.62
CA TYR A 83 -5.73 -16.52 5.24
C TYR A 83 -7.04 -17.25 5.17
N ARG A 84 -7.94 -16.78 4.31
CA ARG A 84 -9.23 -17.43 4.08
C ARG A 84 -9.57 -17.49 2.59
N LEU A 85 -9.89 -18.67 2.11
CA LEU A 85 -10.44 -18.84 0.78
C LEU A 85 -11.95 -18.62 0.81
N LEU A 86 -12.42 -17.58 0.13
CA LEU A 86 -13.82 -17.21 0.02
C LEU A 86 -14.49 -17.99 -1.12
N ASN A 87 -15.81 -18.11 -1.04
CA ASN A 87 -16.67 -18.67 -2.08
C ASN A 87 -16.39 -20.15 -2.44
N LYS A 88 -15.85 -20.94 -1.52
CA LYS A 88 -15.55 -22.37 -1.75
C LYS A 88 -16.76 -23.16 -2.30
N GLY A 89 -17.97 -22.83 -1.86
CA GLY A 89 -19.20 -23.50 -2.31
C GLY A 89 -19.75 -23.00 -3.64
N LYS A 90 -19.13 -21.99 -4.28
CA LYS A 90 -19.65 -21.36 -5.51
C LYS A 90 -18.87 -21.76 -6.78
N GLY A 91 -17.88 -22.64 -6.64
CA GLY A 91 -17.05 -23.11 -7.74
C GLY A 91 -15.72 -22.35 -7.90
N PRO A 92 -14.74 -22.96 -8.60
CA PRO A 92 -13.36 -22.44 -8.68
C PRO A 92 -13.21 -21.06 -9.30
N ALA A 93 -14.09 -20.70 -10.24
CA ALA A 93 -14.03 -19.42 -10.96
C ALA A 93 -14.18 -18.20 -10.04
N VAL A 94 -14.81 -18.35 -8.89
CA VAL A 94 -15.03 -17.27 -7.91
C VAL A 94 -14.29 -17.48 -6.58
N TRP A 95 -13.41 -18.45 -6.52
CA TRP A 95 -12.54 -18.62 -5.36
C TRP A 95 -11.61 -17.43 -5.20
N SER A 96 -11.59 -16.88 -4.01
CA SER A 96 -10.84 -15.64 -3.76
C SER A 96 -10.11 -15.74 -2.44
N LEU A 97 -8.80 -15.60 -2.47
CA LEU A 97 -7.99 -15.55 -1.28
C LEU A 97 -8.13 -14.17 -0.62
N ARG A 98 -8.33 -14.16 0.68
CA ARG A 98 -8.33 -12.96 1.52
C ARG A 98 -7.39 -13.15 2.69
N ALA A 99 -6.43 -12.25 2.84
CA ALA A 99 -5.59 -12.12 4.01
C ALA A 99 -6.25 -11.16 5.01
N GLN A 100 -6.44 -11.59 6.24
CA GLN A 100 -6.76 -10.70 7.35
C GLN A 100 -5.46 -10.28 8.00
N ALA A 101 -5.23 -8.97 8.06
CA ALA A 101 -3.98 -8.39 8.53
C ALA A 101 -4.15 -7.70 9.89
N ASP A 102 -3.07 -7.63 10.67
CA ASP A 102 -2.99 -6.69 11.77
C ASP A 102 -2.89 -5.27 11.21
N ARG A 103 -3.90 -4.44 11.50
CA ARG A 103 -3.98 -3.07 10.98
C ARG A 103 -2.80 -2.21 11.39
N ARG A 104 -2.40 -2.30 12.66
CA ARG A 104 -1.33 -1.47 13.21
C ARG A 104 0.02 -1.88 12.65
N GLU A 105 0.25 -3.16 12.59
CA GLU A 105 1.50 -3.69 12.04
C GLU A 105 1.61 -3.41 10.53
N TYR A 106 0.51 -3.54 9.79
CA TYR A 106 0.47 -3.16 8.37
C TYR A 106 0.84 -1.70 8.15
N GLN A 107 0.23 -0.78 8.91
CA GLN A 107 0.55 0.66 8.82
C GLN A 107 2.00 0.94 9.14
N LYS A 108 2.53 0.30 10.19
CA LYS A 108 3.93 0.44 10.60
C LYS A 108 4.89 -0.05 9.52
N ILE A 109 4.62 -1.22 8.92
CA ILE A 109 5.40 -1.78 7.82
C ILE A 109 5.38 -0.82 6.62
N MET A 110 4.20 -0.37 6.18
CA MET A 110 4.08 0.51 5.02
C MET A 110 4.73 1.87 5.24
N LYS A 111 4.56 2.46 6.43
CA LYS A 111 5.22 3.71 6.81
C LYS A 111 6.73 3.55 6.81
N HIS A 112 7.26 2.51 7.45
CA HIS A 112 8.69 2.23 7.49
C HIS A 112 9.26 1.98 6.09
N THR A 113 8.57 1.21 5.26
CA THR A 113 8.99 0.96 3.87
C THR A 113 9.09 2.26 3.06
N LEU A 114 8.19 3.20 3.29
CA LEU A 114 8.20 4.50 2.62
C LEU A 114 9.37 5.37 3.13
N GLU A 115 9.56 5.44 4.45
CA GLU A 115 10.61 6.23 5.12
C GLU A 115 12.03 5.70 4.87
N ASP A 116 12.18 4.39 4.66
CA ASP A 116 13.48 3.76 4.38
C ASP A 116 14.00 4.05 2.95
N ARG A 117 13.16 4.57 2.06
CA ARG A 117 13.56 4.95 0.70
C ARG A 117 14.20 6.34 0.70
N LYS A 118 15.52 6.40 0.48
CA LYS A 118 16.29 7.66 0.47
C LYS A 118 15.79 8.70 -0.53
N SER A 119 15.13 8.26 -1.60
CA SER A 119 14.55 9.13 -2.64
C SER A 119 13.10 9.52 -2.36
N VAL A 120 12.54 9.18 -1.20
CA VAL A 120 11.18 9.58 -0.78
C VAL A 120 11.26 10.49 0.44
N VAL A 121 10.62 11.63 0.35
CA VAL A 121 10.54 12.64 1.42
C VAL A 121 9.09 12.90 1.79
#